data_a9329ae3c29b1120afabffa46a538142
#
_entry.id   a9329ae3c29b1120afabffa46a538142
#
_cell.length_a   1.000
_cell.length_b   1.000
_cell.length_c   1.000
_cell.angle_alpha   90.00
_cell.angle_beta   90.00
_cell.angle_gamma   90.00
#
_symmetry.space_group_name_H-M   'P 1'
#
loop_
_entity.id
_entity.type
_entity.pdbx_description
1 polymer ?
#
loop_
_entity_poly.entity_id
_entity_poly.type
_entity_poly.pdbx_seq_one_letter_code
_entity_poly.pdbx_strand_id
1 'polypeptide(L)'
;MNEPYDLGALGRRLAGILDPRAEVLEAYLFGSVATGRAQAHSDLDVAVFVDLTVAPSGGFGYRAGLTTDLMAGLGTNEVDVVVLNDAPPLLYHRVLRDGIRVLSRNLKETTVREARAVSRYCDFIPQLAKIDGVLYGTSKREAPAS
;
A
#
# COMPACT_ATOMS: atom_id res chain seq x y z
N MET A 1 22.13 -11.54 -11.54
CA MET A 1 21.19 -11.04 -10.57
C MET A 1 19.81 -11.60 -10.84
N ASN A 2 19.30 -12.33 -9.91
CA ASN A 2 18.08 -13.09 -10.16
C ASN A 2 16.90 -12.54 -9.42
N GLU A 3 16.58 -11.29 -9.70
CA GLU A 3 15.34 -10.75 -9.19
C GLU A 3 14.19 -11.38 -9.94
N PRO A 4 13.23 -11.91 -9.24
CA PRO A 4 12.09 -12.55 -9.91
C PRO A 4 11.23 -11.57 -10.70
N TYR A 5 11.38 -10.27 -10.45
CA TYR A 5 10.57 -9.25 -11.11
C TYR A 5 11.43 -8.10 -11.59
N ASP A 6 11.19 -7.67 -12.81
CA ASP A 6 11.68 -6.38 -13.30
C ASP A 6 10.70 -5.33 -12.81
N LEU A 7 11.08 -4.58 -11.78
CA LEU A 7 10.17 -3.63 -11.14
C LEU A 7 9.71 -2.54 -12.09
N GLY A 8 10.60 -2.09 -12.98
CA GLY A 8 10.19 -1.08 -13.96
C GLY A 8 9.13 -1.60 -14.91
N ALA A 9 9.33 -2.79 -15.45
CA ALA A 9 8.35 -3.40 -16.34
C ALA A 9 7.03 -3.69 -15.62
N LEU A 10 7.11 -4.18 -14.39
CA LEU A 10 5.94 -4.48 -13.58
C LEU A 10 5.14 -3.22 -13.29
N GLY A 11 5.84 -2.15 -12.92
CA GLY A 11 5.18 -0.86 -12.66
C GLY A 11 4.46 -0.33 -13.88
N ARG A 12 5.07 -0.45 -15.06
CA ARG A 12 4.43 -0.01 -16.30
C ARG A 12 3.20 -0.85 -16.63
N ARG A 13 3.27 -2.16 -16.40
CA ARG A 13 2.11 -3.03 -16.62
C ARG A 13 0.98 -2.68 -15.67
N LEU A 14 1.28 -2.46 -14.40
CA LEU A 14 0.28 -2.05 -13.42
C LEU A 14 -0.37 -0.72 -13.83
N ALA A 15 0.44 0.25 -14.20
CA ALA A 15 -0.08 1.54 -14.64
C ALA A 15 -1.00 1.38 -15.85
N GLY A 16 -0.63 0.52 -16.81
CA GLY A 16 -1.46 0.27 -17.98
C GLY A 16 -2.80 -0.37 -17.66
N ILE A 17 -2.81 -1.31 -16.72
CA ILE A 17 -4.05 -1.96 -16.29
C ILE A 17 -4.95 -0.98 -15.56
N LEU A 18 -4.36 -0.11 -14.73
CA LEU A 18 -5.12 0.83 -13.92
C LEU A 18 -5.53 2.09 -14.66
N ASP A 19 -4.87 2.40 -15.76
CA ASP A 19 -5.13 3.64 -16.51
C ASP A 19 -6.60 3.81 -16.92
N PRO A 20 -7.29 2.79 -17.41
CA PRO A 20 -8.71 2.94 -17.77
C PRO A 20 -9.63 3.15 -16.56
N ARG A 21 -9.16 2.90 -15.37
CA ARG A 21 -9.96 3.07 -14.16
C ARG A 21 -9.75 4.47 -13.60
N ALA A 22 -10.54 5.41 -14.09
CA ALA A 22 -10.38 6.83 -13.76
C ALA A 22 -10.51 7.11 -12.26
N GLU A 23 -11.22 6.27 -11.53
CA GLU A 23 -11.40 6.44 -10.09
C GLU A 23 -10.13 6.16 -9.30
N VAL A 24 -9.15 5.44 -9.87
CA VAL A 24 -7.87 5.19 -9.19
C VAL A 24 -6.99 6.43 -9.35
N LEU A 25 -6.79 7.16 -8.28
CA LEU A 25 -6.08 8.44 -8.30
C LEU A 25 -4.57 8.27 -8.23
N GLU A 26 -4.10 7.34 -7.43
CA GLU A 26 -2.70 6.93 -7.39
C GLU A 26 -2.60 5.48 -6.98
N ALA A 27 -1.48 4.85 -7.31
CA ALA A 27 -1.25 3.45 -7.02
C ALA A 27 0.22 3.21 -6.71
N TYR A 28 0.45 2.22 -5.86
CA TYR A 28 1.78 1.86 -5.38
C TYR A 28 1.95 0.35 -5.42
N LEU A 29 3.16 -0.07 -5.77
CA LEU A 29 3.59 -1.45 -5.58
C LEU A 29 4.39 -1.49 -4.29
N PHE A 30 4.01 -2.36 -3.36
CA PHE A 30 4.69 -2.39 -2.06
C PHE A 30 4.92 -3.86 -1.63
N GLY A 31 5.38 -4.04 -0.40
CA GLY A 31 5.64 -5.36 0.12
C GLY A 31 6.96 -5.94 -0.36
N SER A 32 7.10 -7.25 -0.28
CA SER A 32 8.36 -7.93 -0.53
C SER A 32 8.86 -7.76 -1.96
N VAL A 33 7.94 -7.70 -2.93
CA VAL A 33 8.34 -7.50 -4.33
C VAL A 33 9.01 -6.14 -4.51
N ALA A 34 8.42 -5.09 -3.93
CA ALA A 34 8.94 -3.74 -4.08
C ALA A 34 10.29 -3.57 -3.39
N THR A 35 10.53 -4.27 -2.30
CA THR A 35 11.77 -4.14 -1.53
C THR A 35 12.85 -5.12 -1.96
N GLY A 36 12.60 -5.92 -3.00
CA GLY A 36 13.59 -6.87 -3.49
C GLY A 36 13.72 -8.13 -2.63
N ARG A 37 12.77 -8.37 -1.74
CA ARG A 37 12.78 -9.54 -0.87
C ARG A 37 11.80 -10.61 -1.31
N ALA A 38 11.28 -10.49 -2.53
CA ALA A 38 10.31 -11.44 -3.05
C ALA A 38 10.93 -12.80 -3.26
N GLN A 39 10.11 -13.81 -3.00
CA GLN A 39 10.42 -15.19 -3.32
C GLN A 39 9.47 -15.67 -4.41
N ALA A 40 9.64 -16.90 -4.86
CA ALA A 40 8.89 -17.42 -6.01
C ALA A 40 7.38 -17.34 -5.82
N HIS A 41 6.91 -17.41 -4.58
CA HIS A 41 5.47 -17.40 -4.27
C HIS A 41 5.02 -16.15 -3.53
N SER A 42 5.80 -15.07 -3.60
CA SER A 42 5.38 -13.82 -2.98
C SER A 42 4.22 -13.20 -3.74
N ASP A 43 3.23 -12.71 -2.98
CA ASP A 43 2.12 -11.96 -3.57
C ASP A 43 2.61 -10.60 -4.06
N LEU A 44 1.96 -10.11 -5.09
CA LEU A 44 2.13 -8.72 -5.52
C LEU A 44 1.19 -7.86 -4.70
N ASP A 45 1.76 -6.99 -3.88
CA ASP A 45 0.99 -6.10 -3.03
C ASP A 45 0.81 -4.76 -3.73
N VAL A 46 -0.43 -4.42 -4.03
CA VAL A 46 -0.79 -3.19 -4.75
C VAL A 46 -1.70 -2.36 -3.84
N ALA A 47 -1.34 -1.09 -3.66
CA ALA A 47 -2.15 -0.17 -2.88
C ALA A 47 -2.68 0.92 -3.81
N VAL A 48 -3.95 1.27 -3.65
CA VAL A 48 -4.59 2.30 -4.48
C VAL A 48 -5.33 3.28 -3.60
N PHE A 49 -5.32 4.55 -3.98
CA PHE A 49 -6.22 5.55 -3.43
C PHE A 49 -7.30 5.84 -4.47
N VAL A 50 -8.56 5.79 -4.06
CA VAL A 50 -9.69 5.77 -4.98
C VAL A 50 -10.58 6.97 -4.73
N ASP A 51 -11.09 7.57 -5.82
CA ASP A 51 -12.11 8.60 -5.73
C ASP A 51 -13.46 7.93 -5.49
N LEU A 52 -13.93 7.97 -4.25
CA LEU A 52 -15.14 7.28 -3.86
C LEU A 52 -16.40 7.89 -4.47
N THR A 53 -16.33 9.12 -5.00
CA THR A 53 -17.47 9.72 -5.69
C THR A 53 -17.67 9.15 -7.08
N VAL A 54 -16.65 8.54 -7.65
CA VAL A 54 -16.68 7.96 -9.00
C VAL A 54 -16.74 6.44 -8.97
N ALA A 55 -16.20 5.83 -7.92
CA ALA A 55 -16.11 4.38 -7.82
C ALA A 55 -17.51 3.75 -7.91
N PRO A 56 -17.65 2.67 -8.66
CA PRO A 56 -18.98 2.15 -9.01
C PRO A 56 -19.76 1.56 -7.84
N SER A 57 -19.20 1.14 -6.77
CA SER A 57 -19.93 0.74 -5.60
C SER A 57 -18.97 0.42 -4.50
N GLY A 58 -19.40 0.68 -3.30
CA GLY A 58 -18.52 0.81 -2.22
C GLY A 58 -17.76 -0.43 -1.83
N GLY A 59 -16.70 -0.19 -1.18
CA GLY A 59 -16.04 -1.02 -0.24
C GLY A 59 -15.52 -2.32 -0.80
N PHE A 60 -16.06 -3.37 -0.28
CA PHE A 60 -15.57 -4.72 -0.52
C PHE A 60 -15.73 -5.16 -1.98
N GLY A 61 -16.87 -4.81 -2.59
CA GLY A 61 -17.12 -5.20 -3.97
C GLY A 61 -16.16 -4.56 -4.95
N TYR A 62 -15.82 -3.29 -4.70
CA TYR A 62 -14.87 -2.59 -5.53
C TYR A 62 -13.49 -3.24 -5.47
N ARG A 63 -13.02 -3.52 -4.27
CA ARG A 63 -11.72 -4.14 -4.06
C ARG A 63 -11.65 -5.51 -4.75
N ALA A 64 -12.70 -6.30 -4.63
CA ALA A 64 -12.74 -7.62 -5.26
C ALA A 64 -12.67 -7.52 -6.77
N GLY A 65 -13.41 -6.59 -7.36
CA GLY A 65 -13.38 -6.37 -8.80
C GLY A 65 -12.02 -5.92 -9.29
N LEU A 66 -11.42 -4.98 -8.57
CA LEU A 66 -10.08 -4.50 -8.93
C LEU A 66 -9.05 -5.62 -8.83
N THR A 67 -9.12 -6.42 -7.78
CA THR A 67 -8.22 -7.56 -7.61
C THR A 67 -8.32 -8.52 -8.77
N THR A 68 -9.56 -8.83 -9.19
CA THR A 68 -9.81 -9.72 -10.32
C THR A 68 -9.21 -9.16 -11.61
N ASP A 69 -9.37 -7.86 -11.84
CA ASP A 69 -8.82 -7.23 -13.05
C ASP A 69 -7.30 -7.26 -13.04
N LEU A 70 -6.70 -7.04 -11.89
CA LEU A 70 -5.23 -7.10 -11.78
C LEU A 70 -4.72 -8.51 -11.99
N MET A 71 -5.40 -9.51 -11.44
CA MET A 71 -5.04 -10.90 -11.67
C MET A 71 -5.06 -11.24 -13.14
N ALA A 72 -6.14 -10.84 -13.82
CA ALA A 72 -6.28 -11.11 -15.25
C ALA A 72 -5.21 -10.38 -16.06
N GLY A 73 -4.96 -9.12 -15.76
CA GLY A 73 -4.00 -8.31 -16.52
C GLY A 73 -2.56 -8.71 -16.27
N LEU A 74 -2.25 -9.19 -15.09
CA LEU A 74 -0.89 -9.60 -14.74
C LEU A 74 -0.65 -11.09 -14.97
N GLY A 75 -1.70 -11.87 -15.19
CA GLY A 75 -1.56 -13.30 -15.41
C GLY A 75 -1.15 -14.08 -14.19
N THR A 76 -1.55 -13.64 -13.01
CA THR A 76 -1.24 -14.33 -11.76
C THR A 76 -2.41 -14.22 -10.80
N ASN A 77 -2.56 -15.24 -9.96
CA ASN A 77 -3.55 -15.23 -8.88
C ASN A 77 -2.99 -14.65 -7.57
N GLU A 78 -1.73 -14.28 -7.58
CA GLU A 78 -1.03 -13.88 -6.36
C GLU A 78 -0.96 -12.36 -6.29
N VAL A 79 -2.12 -11.73 -6.18
CA VAL A 79 -2.25 -10.27 -6.08
C VAL A 79 -3.08 -9.93 -4.86
N ASP A 80 -2.57 -9.03 -4.03
CA ASP A 80 -3.29 -8.52 -2.87
C ASP A 80 -3.46 -7.02 -3.04
N VAL A 81 -4.67 -6.52 -2.84
CA VAL A 81 -5.01 -5.11 -3.06
C VAL A 81 -5.41 -4.47 -1.74
N VAL A 82 -4.82 -3.31 -1.47
CA VAL A 82 -5.17 -2.46 -0.33
C VAL A 82 -5.78 -1.17 -0.86
N VAL A 83 -6.95 -0.80 -0.35
CA VAL A 83 -7.56 0.50 -0.64
C VAL A 83 -7.11 1.45 0.46
N LEU A 84 -6.31 2.44 0.09
CA LEU A 84 -5.68 3.33 1.07
C LEU A 84 -6.64 4.26 1.76
N ASN A 85 -7.83 4.48 1.18
CA ASN A 85 -8.83 5.37 1.75
C ASN A 85 -9.14 5.04 3.20
N ASP A 86 -9.18 3.76 3.54
CA ASP A 86 -9.50 3.30 4.88
C ASP A 86 -8.33 2.61 5.58
N ALA A 87 -7.14 2.71 5.03
CA ALA A 87 -5.99 2.02 5.61
C ALA A 87 -5.59 2.66 6.94
N PRO A 88 -5.22 1.83 7.94
CA PRO A 88 -4.68 2.38 9.18
C PRO A 88 -3.40 3.19 8.93
N PRO A 89 -3.10 4.17 9.79
CA PRO A 89 -1.91 5.01 9.58
C PRO A 89 -0.61 4.22 9.43
N LEU A 90 -0.45 3.15 10.19
CA LEU A 90 0.76 2.34 10.12
C LEU A 90 0.91 1.68 8.74
N LEU A 91 -0.17 1.14 8.22
CA LEU A 91 -0.14 0.48 6.91
C LEU A 91 0.11 1.48 5.80
N TYR A 92 -0.59 2.61 5.81
CA TYR A 92 -0.41 3.65 4.81
C TYR A 92 1.04 4.15 4.82
N HIS A 93 1.58 4.37 6.01
CA HIS A 93 2.98 4.81 6.13
C HIS A 93 3.94 3.77 5.56
N ARG A 94 3.68 2.49 5.81
CA ARG A 94 4.52 1.42 5.28
C ARG A 94 4.52 1.41 3.75
N VAL A 95 3.36 1.62 3.16
CA VAL A 95 3.23 1.69 1.70
C VAL A 95 4.08 2.84 1.15
N LEU A 96 4.03 4.01 1.79
CA LEU A 96 4.79 5.17 1.33
C LEU A 96 6.29 5.01 1.56
N ARG A 97 6.66 4.39 2.67
CA ARG A 97 8.08 4.23 3.01
C ARG A 97 8.76 3.23 2.07
N ASP A 98 8.13 2.09 1.83
CA ASP A 98 8.76 0.97 1.14
C ASP A 98 8.27 0.80 -0.29
N GLY A 99 7.16 1.44 -0.64
CA GLY A 99 6.52 1.22 -1.92
C GLY A 99 7.10 2.07 -3.05
N ILE A 100 6.72 1.67 -4.24
CA ILE A 100 7.07 2.37 -5.48
C ILE A 100 5.78 2.90 -6.07
N ARG A 101 5.68 4.21 -6.24
CA ARG A 101 4.49 4.79 -6.85
C ARG A 101 4.50 4.49 -8.35
N VAL A 102 3.46 3.82 -8.83
CA VAL A 102 3.37 3.41 -10.23
C VAL A 102 2.36 4.23 -11.02
N LEU A 103 1.47 4.96 -10.34
CA LEU A 103 0.47 5.78 -11.01
C LEU A 103 0.15 6.99 -10.14
N SER A 104 0.07 8.17 -10.76
CA SER A 104 -0.45 9.38 -10.14
C SER A 104 -1.15 10.18 -11.22
N ARG A 105 -2.44 10.45 -11.03
CA ARG A 105 -3.22 11.24 -11.99
C ARG A 105 -2.90 12.72 -11.89
N ASN A 106 -2.62 13.17 -10.67
CA ASN A 106 -2.32 14.57 -10.39
C ASN A 106 -1.29 14.59 -9.28
N LEU A 107 -0.05 14.89 -9.63
CA LEU A 107 1.05 14.77 -8.69
C LEU A 107 0.88 15.69 -7.50
N LYS A 108 0.32 16.88 -7.70
CA LYS A 108 0.10 17.81 -6.60
C LYS A 108 -0.88 17.24 -5.59
N GLU A 109 -2.01 16.69 -6.06
CA GLU A 109 -3.00 16.09 -5.17
C GLU A 109 -2.46 14.84 -4.50
N THR A 110 -1.73 14.01 -5.23
CA THR A 110 -1.09 12.83 -4.67
C THR A 110 -0.15 13.23 -3.54
N THR A 111 0.67 14.26 -3.76
CA THR A 111 1.61 14.73 -2.75
C THR A 111 0.89 15.21 -1.49
N VAL A 112 -0.23 15.90 -1.65
CA VAL A 112 -1.02 16.35 -0.50
C VAL A 112 -1.56 15.16 0.29
N ARG A 113 -2.07 14.14 -0.39
CA ARG A 113 -2.57 12.94 0.29
C ARG A 113 -1.44 12.19 1.00
N GLU A 114 -0.29 12.10 0.37
CA GLU A 114 0.87 11.46 0.99
C GLU A 114 1.31 12.22 2.25
N ALA A 115 1.34 13.54 2.16
CA ALA A 115 1.69 14.37 3.31
C ALA A 115 0.70 14.20 4.47
N ARG A 116 -0.59 14.11 4.16
CA ARG A 116 -1.61 13.85 5.18
C ARG A 116 -1.42 12.50 5.83
N ALA A 117 -1.08 11.49 5.05
CA ALA A 117 -0.85 10.15 5.57
C ALA A 117 0.35 10.13 6.52
N VAL A 118 1.43 10.82 6.15
CA VAL A 118 2.61 10.93 7.00
C VAL A 118 2.25 11.67 8.29
N SER A 119 1.49 12.75 8.18
CA SER A 119 1.05 13.51 9.35
C SER A 119 0.23 12.66 10.30
N ARG A 120 -0.71 11.89 9.77
CA ARG A 120 -1.52 10.99 10.61
C ARG A 120 -0.67 9.92 11.26
N TYR A 121 0.33 9.41 10.57
CA TYR A 121 1.25 8.46 11.14
C TYR A 121 2.03 9.09 12.30
N CYS A 122 2.52 10.31 12.12
CA CYS A 122 3.24 11.02 13.17
C CYS A 122 2.37 11.25 14.40
N ASP A 123 1.08 11.55 14.20
CA ASP A 123 0.14 11.70 15.30
C ASP A 123 -0.15 10.36 15.99
N PHE A 124 -0.05 9.27 15.23
CA PHE A 124 -0.33 7.93 15.72
C PHE A 124 0.82 7.39 16.58
N ILE A 125 2.05 7.79 16.32
CA ILE A 125 3.22 7.26 17.04
C ILE A 125 3.10 7.39 18.55
N PRO A 126 2.73 8.56 19.11
CA PRO A 126 2.58 8.67 20.56
C PRO A 126 1.51 7.74 21.12
N GLN A 127 0.41 7.56 20.36
CA GLN A 127 -0.65 6.65 20.80
C GLN A 127 -0.16 5.20 20.79
N LEU A 128 0.58 4.83 19.77
CA LEU A 128 1.14 3.49 19.68
C LEU A 128 2.12 3.23 20.84
N ALA A 129 2.97 4.18 21.13
CA ALA A 129 3.92 4.07 22.22
C ALA A 129 3.20 3.95 23.57
N LYS A 130 2.09 4.68 23.74
CA LYS A 130 1.29 4.63 24.95
C LYS A 130 0.64 3.26 25.12
N ILE A 131 0.06 2.72 24.04
CA ILE A 131 -0.54 1.38 24.08
C ILE A 131 0.52 0.34 24.40
N ASP A 132 1.67 0.45 23.76
CA ASP A 132 2.78 -0.46 23.99
C ASP A 132 3.24 -0.39 25.44
N GLY A 133 3.33 0.82 25.98
CA GLY A 133 3.68 1.01 27.38
C GLY A 133 2.69 0.40 28.35
N VAL A 134 1.40 0.44 28.01
CA VAL A 134 0.37 -0.18 28.84
C VAL A 134 0.46 -1.71 28.78
N LEU A 135 0.61 -2.25 27.58
CA LEU A 135 0.60 -3.70 27.38
C LEU A 135 1.92 -4.35 27.79
N TYR A 136 3.03 -3.68 27.59
CA TYR A 136 4.35 -4.27 27.78
C TYR A 136 5.23 -3.42 28.69
N GLY A 137 4.65 -2.49 29.41
CA GLY A 137 5.40 -1.51 30.17
C GLY A 137 6.41 -2.11 31.14
N THR A 138 6.00 -3.13 31.88
CA THR A 138 6.89 -3.77 32.82
C THR A 138 8.05 -4.46 32.13
N SER A 139 7.73 -5.22 31.06
CA SER A 139 8.77 -5.89 30.30
C SER A 139 9.76 -4.90 29.69
N LYS A 140 9.24 -3.82 29.14
CA LYS A 140 10.09 -2.82 28.53
C LYS A 140 10.99 -2.14 29.55
N ARG A 141 10.47 -1.88 30.71
CA ARG A 141 11.27 -1.25 31.78
C ARG A 141 12.34 -2.19 32.30
N GLU A 142 12.10 -3.48 32.26
CA GLU A 142 13.08 -4.44 32.74
C GLU A 142 14.16 -4.73 31.69
N ALA A 143 13.78 -4.73 30.42
CA ALA A 143 14.72 -5.06 29.36
C ALA A 143 15.97 -4.19 29.37
N PRO A 144 15.88 -2.87 29.52
CA PRO A 144 17.09 -2.05 29.49
C PRO A 144 18.01 -2.28 30.68
N ALA A 145 17.53 -2.88 31.73
CA ALA A 145 18.36 -3.13 32.89
C ALA A 145 19.45 -4.16 32.65
N SER A 146 19.29 -4.93 31.59
CA SER A 146 20.27 -5.96 31.27
C SER A 146 21.44 -5.49 30.43
#